data_2dc23358fabe08459fa0361b355efb24
#
_entry.id   2dc23358fabe08459fa0361b355efb24
#
_cell.length_a   1.000
_cell.length_b   1.000
_cell.length_c   1.000
_cell.angle_alpha   90.00
_cell.angle_beta   90.00
_cell.angle_gamma   90.00
#
_symmetry.space_group_name_H-M   'P 1'
#
loop_
_entity.id
_entity.type
_entity.pdbx_description
1 polymer ?
#
loop_
_entity_poly.entity_id
_entity_poly.type
_entity_poly.pdbx_seq_one_letter_code
_entity_poly.pdbx_strand_id
1 'polypeptide(L)'
;MPETPSPGPPMPKTPAPGANGTAALEVMGLRKEFGPLVAVDDVSFGIPEAGSLAIVGESGSGKTTIARMIVGLERPTRGTIMACGHDRSRPTRSARARRRRGREVQIVFQDPYTSLDPRQSAEATIDEVLRLHHGWPADRRRARIAELIDLVGLDARQARALPRALSGGQRQRVAIARALAAEPRVLILDESVAALDVSIQAQVLNLLADIRDETRVSYILISHDLAVVRQLTDEAIDAPLIALAHALSVAGLPADRFRALAPGEVLEFQ
;
A
#
# COMPACT_ATOMS: atom_id res chain seq x y z
N MET A 1 42.98 20.52 25.85
CA MET A 1 42.47 19.24 25.37
C MET A 1 40.95 19.43 25.15
N PRO A 2 40.41 19.31 23.96
CA PRO A 2 38.97 19.41 23.76
C PRO A 2 38.31 18.10 24.20
N GLU A 3 37.27 18.25 25.04
CA GLU A 3 36.45 17.14 25.51
C GLU A 3 35.67 16.50 24.37
N THR A 4 35.74 15.18 24.29
CA THR A 4 34.91 14.36 23.37
C THR A 4 33.44 14.46 23.78
N PRO A 5 32.51 14.80 22.88
CA PRO A 5 31.09 14.82 23.21
C PRO A 5 30.58 13.41 23.53
N SER A 6 29.84 13.29 24.63
CA SER A 6 29.16 12.07 25.05
C SER A 6 28.20 11.59 23.96
N PRO A 7 28.08 10.27 23.73
CA PRO A 7 27.10 9.73 22.81
C PRO A 7 25.69 10.08 23.29
N GLY A 8 24.90 10.69 22.42
CA GLY A 8 23.50 10.98 22.67
C GLY A 8 22.66 9.73 22.97
N PRO A 9 21.45 9.89 23.54
CA PRO A 9 20.60 8.76 23.89
C PRO A 9 20.30 7.90 22.67
N PRO A 10 20.22 6.57 22.82
CA PRO A 10 19.93 5.67 21.72
C PRO A 10 18.56 6.00 21.12
N MET A 11 18.51 6.09 19.79
CA MET A 11 17.29 6.25 19.01
C MET A 11 16.23 5.25 19.49
N PRO A 12 14.95 5.65 19.61
CA PRO A 12 13.89 4.69 19.89
C PRO A 12 13.89 3.65 18.77
N LYS A 13 14.14 2.41 19.15
CA LYS A 13 14.01 1.27 18.24
C LYS A 13 12.56 1.23 17.80
N THR A 14 12.31 1.23 16.50
CA THR A 14 11.01 0.83 15.91
C THR A 14 10.51 -0.38 16.70
N PRO A 15 9.28 -0.40 17.20
CA PRO A 15 8.79 -1.52 17.98
C PRO A 15 9.00 -2.79 17.16
N ALA A 16 9.65 -3.77 17.77
CA ALA A 16 9.79 -5.09 17.17
C ALA A 16 8.38 -5.61 16.83
N PRO A 17 8.19 -6.30 15.69
CA PRO A 17 6.91 -6.87 15.33
C PRO A 17 6.37 -7.67 16.53
N GLY A 18 5.13 -7.34 16.94
CA GLY A 18 4.55 -7.81 18.19
C GLY A 18 4.60 -9.34 18.27
N ALA A 19 5.29 -9.85 19.27
CA ALA A 19 5.26 -11.25 19.62
C ALA A 19 3.82 -11.63 19.99
N ASN A 20 3.10 -12.31 19.11
CA ASN A 20 1.90 -13.15 19.27
C ASN A 20 0.80 -13.00 18.20
N GLY A 21 0.98 -12.25 17.12
CA GLY A 21 0.05 -12.26 15.98
C GLY A 21 0.79 -12.64 14.70
N THR A 22 0.17 -13.46 13.85
CA THR A 22 0.72 -13.77 12.53
C THR A 22 0.75 -12.47 11.72
N ALA A 23 1.94 -11.98 11.36
CA ALA A 23 2.06 -10.77 10.56
C ALA A 23 1.55 -11.02 9.13
N ALA A 24 0.68 -10.14 8.63
CA ALA A 24 0.26 -10.17 7.24
C ALA A 24 1.42 -9.79 6.31
N LEU A 25 2.25 -8.83 6.76
CA LEU A 25 3.44 -8.36 6.05
C LEU A 25 4.54 -7.99 7.04
N GLU A 26 5.78 -8.36 6.72
CA GLU A 26 6.99 -7.91 7.40
C GLU A 26 8.03 -7.46 6.37
N VAL A 27 8.61 -6.31 6.60
CA VAL A 27 9.67 -5.71 5.80
C VAL A 27 10.85 -5.43 6.73
N MET A 28 12.05 -5.91 6.38
CA MET A 28 13.25 -5.76 7.21
C MET A 28 14.43 -5.29 6.38
N GLY A 29 15.05 -4.17 6.78
CA GLY A 29 16.26 -3.62 6.20
C GLY A 29 16.14 -3.36 4.69
N LEU A 30 14.95 -2.92 4.22
CA LEU A 30 14.65 -2.79 2.80
C LEU A 30 15.45 -1.65 2.19
N ARG A 31 16.21 -1.97 1.14
CA ARG A 31 17.01 -1.00 0.39
C ARG A 31 16.81 -1.18 -1.11
N LYS A 32 16.69 -0.07 -1.83
CA LYS A 32 16.62 -0.04 -3.30
C LYS A 32 17.53 1.03 -3.86
N GLU A 33 18.39 0.58 -4.77
CA GLU A 33 19.30 1.44 -5.53
C GLU A 33 18.97 1.36 -7.03
N PHE A 34 19.00 2.50 -7.70
CA PHE A 34 18.92 2.65 -9.15
C PHE A 34 20.22 3.32 -9.63
N GLY A 35 21.24 2.52 -9.94
CA GLY A 35 22.58 3.03 -10.19
C GLY A 35 23.12 3.79 -8.97
N PRO A 36 23.48 5.07 -9.10
CA PRO A 36 23.98 5.87 -7.97
C PRO A 36 22.90 6.39 -7.04
N LEU A 37 21.61 6.33 -7.46
CA LEU A 37 20.48 6.84 -6.68
C LEU A 37 20.00 5.78 -5.68
N VAL A 38 20.03 6.11 -4.39
CA VAL A 38 19.38 5.33 -3.34
C VAL A 38 17.95 5.83 -3.18
N ALA A 39 16.97 5.05 -3.64
CA ALA A 39 15.55 5.41 -3.58
C ALA A 39 14.88 4.99 -2.29
N VAL A 40 15.37 3.91 -1.66
CA VAL A 40 14.89 3.40 -0.36
C VAL A 40 16.12 2.95 0.42
N ASP A 41 16.24 3.34 1.69
CA ASP A 41 17.38 3.01 2.53
C ASP A 41 16.94 2.52 3.92
N ASP A 42 17.28 1.29 4.23
CA ASP A 42 17.11 0.61 5.54
C ASP A 42 15.71 0.71 6.18
N VAL A 43 14.67 0.50 5.36
CA VAL A 43 13.28 0.59 5.81
C VAL A 43 12.82 -0.73 6.43
N SER A 44 12.27 -0.68 7.64
CA SER A 44 11.73 -1.84 8.36
C SER A 44 10.38 -1.51 8.98
N PHE A 45 9.38 -2.37 8.75
CA PHE A 45 8.05 -2.28 9.36
C PHE A 45 7.31 -3.61 9.28
N GLY A 46 6.24 -3.74 10.07
CA GLY A 46 5.35 -4.90 10.05
C GLY A 46 3.89 -4.48 10.13
N ILE A 47 3.00 -5.30 9.57
CA ILE A 47 1.55 -5.10 9.62
C ILE A 47 0.92 -6.40 10.12
N PRO A 48 0.16 -6.37 11.22
CA PRO A 48 -0.58 -7.53 11.68
C PRO A 48 -1.74 -7.87 10.72
N GLU A 49 -2.31 -9.06 10.87
CA GLU A 49 -3.54 -9.41 10.15
C GLU A 49 -4.67 -8.44 10.52
N ALA A 50 -5.41 -7.98 9.52
CA ALA A 50 -6.47 -6.98 9.62
C ALA A 50 -5.99 -5.60 10.13
N GLY A 51 -4.67 -5.37 10.20
CA GLY A 51 -4.10 -4.08 10.58
C GLY A 51 -3.98 -3.13 9.40
N SER A 52 -3.73 -1.86 9.69
CA SER A 52 -3.51 -0.82 8.68
C SER A 52 -2.27 0.01 9.00
N LEU A 53 -1.53 0.36 7.96
CA LEU A 53 -0.33 1.16 8.03
C LEU A 53 -0.34 2.24 6.96
N ALA A 54 0.01 3.47 7.29
CA ALA A 54 0.28 4.50 6.29
C ALA A 54 1.79 4.69 6.08
N ILE A 55 2.15 4.89 4.81
CA ILE A 55 3.48 5.38 4.40
C ILE A 55 3.26 6.78 3.84
N VAL A 56 3.73 7.78 4.56
CA VAL A 56 3.56 9.20 4.21
C VAL A 56 4.88 9.81 3.76
N GLY A 57 4.81 10.91 3.01
CA GLY A 57 5.99 11.63 2.58
C GLY A 57 5.81 12.38 1.27
N GLU A 58 6.78 13.23 0.92
CA GLU A 58 6.78 14.02 -0.31
C GLU A 58 6.86 13.16 -1.58
N SER A 59 6.53 13.76 -2.72
CA SER A 59 6.71 13.11 -4.02
C SER A 59 8.19 12.79 -4.25
N GLY A 60 8.48 11.57 -4.72
CA GLY A 60 9.85 11.11 -4.94
C GLY A 60 10.56 10.52 -3.71
N SER A 61 9.95 10.48 -2.52
CA SER A 61 10.56 9.92 -1.30
C SER A 61 10.67 8.39 -1.27
N GLY A 62 10.36 7.69 -2.36
CA GLY A 62 10.49 6.23 -2.45
C GLY A 62 9.26 5.41 -2.08
N LYS A 63 8.13 6.01 -1.68
CA LYS A 63 6.88 5.32 -1.27
C LYS A 63 6.38 4.32 -2.31
N THR A 64 6.17 4.78 -3.55
CA THR A 64 5.76 3.91 -4.66
C THR A 64 6.78 2.82 -4.96
N THR A 65 8.07 3.10 -4.74
CA THR A 65 9.14 2.09 -4.88
C THR A 65 9.00 0.99 -3.84
N ILE A 66 8.69 1.34 -2.58
CA ILE A 66 8.39 0.36 -1.51
C ILE A 66 7.18 -0.50 -1.93
N ALA A 67 6.07 0.13 -2.36
CA ALA A 67 4.90 -0.60 -2.82
C ALA A 67 5.21 -1.58 -3.96
N ARG A 68 5.97 -1.13 -4.98
CA ARG A 68 6.38 -1.96 -6.12
C ARG A 68 7.27 -3.13 -5.69
N MET A 69 8.13 -2.96 -4.69
CA MET A 69 8.92 -4.06 -4.14
C MET A 69 8.03 -5.07 -3.41
N ILE A 70 7.07 -4.62 -2.61
CA ILE A 70 6.16 -5.50 -1.87
C ILE A 70 5.31 -6.36 -2.82
N VAL A 71 4.75 -5.78 -3.90
CA VAL A 71 3.99 -6.56 -4.88
C VAL A 71 4.87 -7.39 -5.82
N GLY A 72 6.19 -7.12 -5.85
CA GLY A 72 7.16 -7.87 -6.65
C GLY A 72 7.33 -7.36 -8.08
N LEU A 73 6.94 -6.12 -8.35
CA LEU A 73 7.21 -5.41 -9.62
C LEU A 73 8.65 -4.87 -9.66
N GLU A 74 9.22 -4.56 -8.49
CA GLU A 74 10.61 -4.19 -8.31
C GLU A 74 11.31 -5.16 -7.38
N ARG A 75 12.63 -5.28 -7.51
CA ARG A 75 13.44 -6.11 -6.61
C ARG A 75 14.16 -5.23 -5.61
N PRO A 76 14.18 -5.59 -4.34
CA PRO A 76 15.05 -4.93 -3.39
C PRO A 76 16.52 -5.18 -3.73
N THR A 77 17.38 -4.20 -3.48
CA THR A 77 18.84 -4.36 -3.55
C THR A 77 19.33 -5.12 -2.31
N ARG A 78 18.73 -4.81 -1.14
CA ARG A 78 18.96 -5.51 0.13
C ARG A 78 17.65 -5.58 0.92
N GLY A 79 17.68 -6.37 2.01
CA GLY A 79 16.54 -6.55 2.90
C GLY A 79 15.62 -7.69 2.50
N THR A 80 14.61 -7.92 3.31
CA THR A 80 13.64 -9.01 3.13
C THR A 80 12.21 -8.51 3.20
N ILE A 81 11.34 -9.16 2.44
CA ILE A 81 9.90 -8.93 2.42
C ILE A 81 9.23 -10.27 2.63
N MET A 82 8.53 -10.43 3.76
CA MET A 82 7.72 -11.58 4.08
C MET A 82 6.25 -11.17 4.01
N ALA A 83 5.43 -11.85 3.21
CA ALA A 83 3.99 -11.63 3.19
C ALA A 83 3.27 -12.97 3.35
N CYS A 84 2.31 -13.03 4.26
CA CYS A 84 1.54 -14.24 4.56
C CYS A 84 2.44 -15.47 4.82
N GLY A 85 3.57 -15.28 5.51
CA GLY A 85 4.56 -16.32 5.78
C GLY A 85 5.45 -16.72 4.59
N HIS A 86 5.40 -16.00 3.45
CA HIS A 86 6.18 -16.32 2.26
C HIS A 86 7.18 -15.22 1.91
N ASP A 87 8.45 -15.61 1.70
CA ASP A 87 9.49 -14.70 1.22
C ASP A 87 9.19 -14.22 -0.21
N ARG A 88 9.11 -12.91 -0.38
CA ARG A 88 8.88 -12.21 -1.65
C ARG A 88 10.09 -11.45 -2.17
N SER A 89 11.17 -11.38 -1.40
CA SER A 89 12.39 -10.62 -1.71
C SER A 89 13.06 -11.10 -3.01
N ARG A 90 12.84 -12.37 -3.36
CA ARG A 90 13.44 -13.00 -4.55
C ARG A 90 12.36 -13.36 -5.58
N PRO A 91 12.69 -13.27 -6.88
CA PRO A 91 11.80 -13.71 -7.93
C PRO A 91 11.55 -15.21 -7.85
N THR A 92 10.35 -15.64 -8.23
CA THR A 92 10.05 -17.07 -8.36
C THR A 92 9.86 -17.44 -9.83
N ARG A 93 10.39 -18.61 -10.23
CA ARG A 93 10.17 -19.20 -11.55
C ARG A 93 8.84 -19.99 -11.62
N SER A 94 8.32 -20.40 -10.49
CA SER A 94 7.09 -21.19 -10.41
C SER A 94 5.86 -20.34 -10.76
N ALA A 95 5.09 -20.76 -11.76
CA ALA A 95 3.81 -20.12 -12.11
C ALA A 95 2.81 -20.16 -10.95
N ARG A 96 2.77 -21.29 -10.22
CA ARG A 96 1.92 -21.43 -9.03
C ARG A 96 2.30 -20.42 -7.94
N ALA A 97 3.60 -20.24 -7.67
CA ALA A 97 4.06 -19.28 -6.67
C ALA A 97 3.82 -17.83 -7.12
N ARG A 98 3.94 -17.50 -8.43
CA ARG A 98 3.56 -16.18 -8.95
C ARG A 98 2.07 -15.88 -8.76
N ARG A 99 1.19 -16.84 -9.10
CA ARG A 99 -0.27 -16.68 -8.88
C ARG A 99 -0.60 -16.50 -7.40
N ARG A 100 0.01 -17.29 -6.52
CA ARG A 100 -0.17 -17.15 -5.08
C ARG A 100 0.27 -15.76 -4.60
N ARG A 101 1.47 -15.31 -4.95
CA ARG A 101 1.97 -13.97 -4.59
C ARG A 101 1.04 -12.86 -5.08
N GLY A 102 0.58 -12.96 -6.33
CA GLY A 102 -0.38 -12.01 -6.88
C GLY A 102 -1.73 -12.04 -6.19
N ARG A 103 -2.16 -13.20 -5.65
CA ARG A 103 -3.38 -13.30 -4.86
C ARG A 103 -3.22 -12.70 -3.47
N GLU A 104 -2.12 -12.99 -2.78
CA GLU A 104 -1.88 -12.59 -1.39
C GLU A 104 -1.78 -11.07 -1.20
N VAL A 105 -1.17 -10.37 -2.16
CA VAL A 105 -0.96 -8.91 -2.10
C VAL A 105 -1.39 -8.28 -3.41
N GLN A 106 -2.30 -7.34 -3.31
CA GLN A 106 -2.80 -6.53 -4.43
C GLN A 106 -2.46 -5.06 -4.24
N ILE A 107 -2.46 -4.31 -5.34
CA ILE A 107 -2.22 -2.86 -5.35
C ILE A 107 -3.26 -2.14 -6.21
N VAL A 108 -3.73 -1.03 -5.69
CA VAL A 108 -4.52 -0.04 -6.43
C VAL A 108 -3.62 1.17 -6.66
N PHE A 109 -3.31 1.45 -7.92
CA PHE A 109 -2.43 2.54 -8.31
C PHE A 109 -3.13 3.90 -8.29
N GLN A 110 -2.35 4.95 -8.25
CA GLN A 110 -2.76 6.35 -8.23
C GLN A 110 -3.68 6.72 -9.41
N ASP A 111 -3.38 6.26 -10.61
CA ASP A 111 -4.12 6.60 -11.81
C ASP A 111 -5.01 5.41 -12.27
N PRO A 112 -6.33 5.49 -12.02
CA PRO A 112 -7.26 4.47 -12.48
C PRO A 112 -7.42 4.45 -14.01
N TYR A 113 -7.05 5.54 -14.73
CA TYR A 113 -7.13 5.58 -16.19
C TYR A 113 -6.15 4.62 -16.86
N THR A 114 -4.94 4.55 -16.34
CA THR A 114 -3.89 3.68 -16.89
C THR A 114 -3.96 2.26 -16.34
N SER A 115 -4.70 2.06 -15.25
CA SER A 115 -4.80 0.75 -14.59
C SER A 115 -5.89 -0.16 -15.15
N LEU A 116 -6.88 0.36 -15.89
CA LEU A 116 -7.99 -0.40 -16.48
C LEU A 116 -7.82 -0.53 -17.99
N ASP A 117 -8.08 -1.72 -18.55
CA ASP A 117 -8.13 -1.89 -20.02
C ASP A 117 -9.34 -1.11 -20.56
N PRO A 118 -9.14 -0.12 -21.46
CA PRO A 118 -10.23 0.69 -22.01
C PRO A 118 -11.25 -0.09 -22.85
N ARG A 119 -10.95 -1.34 -23.18
CA ARG A 119 -11.79 -2.23 -24.00
C ARG A 119 -12.64 -3.18 -23.16
N GLN A 120 -12.39 -3.25 -21.85
CA GLN A 120 -13.11 -4.16 -20.96
C GLN A 120 -14.10 -3.38 -20.07
N SER A 121 -15.31 -3.95 -19.88
CA SER A 121 -16.24 -3.44 -18.86
C SER A 121 -15.74 -3.71 -17.45
N ALA A 122 -16.33 -3.03 -16.46
CA ALA A 122 -16.02 -3.27 -15.06
C ALA A 122 -16.21 -4.75 -14.68
N GLU A 123 -17.33 -5.37 -15.09
CA GLU A 123 -17.60 -6.81 -14.88
C GLU A 123 -16.51 -7.69 -15.53
N ALA A 124 -16.12 -7.40 -16.76
CA ALA A 124 -15.12 -8.18 -17.48
C ALA A 124 -13.74 -8.09 -16.80
N THR A 125 -13.39 -6.90 -16.32
CA THR A 125 -12.15 -6.65 -15.58
C THR A 125 -12.10 -7.47 -14.27
N ILE A 126 -13.22 -7.55 -13.54
CA ILE A 126 -13.31 -8.35 -12.30
C ILE A 126 -13.29 -9.84 -12.64
N ASP A 127 -14.05 -10.29 -13.68
CA ASP A 127 -14.09 -11.70 -14.10
C ASP A 127 -12.72 -12.24 -14.53
N GLU A 128 -11.89 -11.41 -15.17
CA GLU A 128 -10.52 -11.77 -15.53
C GLU A 128 -9.70 -12.17 -14.30
N VAL A 129 -9.76 -11.39 -13.22
CA VAL A 129 -9.05 -11.68 -11.97
C VAL A 129 -9.59 -12.94 -11.31
N LEU A 130 -10.92 -13.12 -11.29
CA LEU A 130 -11.54 -14.32 -10.73
C LEU A 130 -11.13 -15.58 -11.52
N ARG A 131 -11.03 -15.52 -12.85
CA ARG A 131 -10.52 -16.63 -13.67
C ARG A 131 -9.05 -16.93 -13.39
N LEU A 132 -8.25 -15.88 -13.22
CA LEU A 132 -6.81 -16.04 -12.99
C LEU A 132 -6.51 -16.69 -11.64
N HIS A 133 -7.20 -16.30 -10.59
CA HIS A 133 -6.88 -16.67 -9.22
C HIS A 133 -7.74 -17.79 -8.64
N HIS A 134 -8.95 -18.00 -9.20
CA HIS A 134 -9.90 -18.98 -8.69
C HIS A 134 -10.36 -19.89 -9.83
N GLY A 135 -10.37 -21.18 -9.61
CA GLY A 135 -10.90 -22.15 -10.58
C GLY A 135 -12.44 -22.28 -10.54
N TRP A 136 -13.18 -21.20 -10.28
CA TRP A 136 -14.62 -21.25 -10.06
C TRP A 136 -15.42 -21.39 -11.36
N PRO A 137 -16.56 -22.08 -11.33
CA PRO A 137 -17.48 -22.14 -12.46
C PRO A 137 -18.10 -20.76 -12.73
N ALA A 138 -18.64 -20.58 -13.93
CA ALA A 138 -19.13 -19.28 -14.40
C ALA A 138 -20.22 -18.68 -13.50
N ASP A 139 -21.13 -19.53 -12.99
CA ASP A 139 -22.22 -19.06 -12.13
C ASP A 139 -21.72 -18.47 -10.82
N ARG A 140 -20.74 -19.13 -10.18
CA ARG A 140 -20.11 -18.63 -8.96
C ARG A 140 -19.35 -17.33 -9.20
N ARG A 141 -18.68 -17.22 -10.36
CA ARG A 141 -17.98 -15.96 -10.70
C ARG A 141 -18.98 -14.84 -10.91
N ARG A 142 -20.11 -15.08 -11.62
CA ARG A 142 -21.17 -14.08 -11.79
C ARG A 142 -21.74 -13.58 -10.46
N ALA A 143 -22.02 -14.49 -9.55
CA ALA A 143 -22.48 -14.15 -8.21
C ALA A 143 -21.44 -13.25 -7.49
N ARG A 144 -20.17 -13.64 -7.53
CA ARG A 144 -19.10 -12.87 -6.87
C ARG A 144 -18.86 -11.50 -7.51
N ILE A 145 -19.01 -11.39 -8.83
CA ILE A 145 -18.96 -10.09 -9.54
C ILE A 145 -20.07 -9.17 -9.01
N ALA A 146 -21.30 -9.68 -8.92
CA ALA A 146 -22.44 -8.89 -8.42
C ALA A 146 -22.19 -8.41 -6.99
N GLU A 147 -21.70 -9.28 -6.09
CA GLU A 147 -21.33 -8.92 -4.72
C GLU A 147 -20.25 -7.83 -4.68
N LEU A 148 -19.20 -7.95 -5.50
CA LEU A 148 -18.11 -6.97 -5.54
C LEU A 148 -18.56 -5.62 -6.13
N ILE A 149 -19.45 -5.62 -7.12
CA ILE A 149 -20.02 -4.41 -7.69
C ILE A 149 -20.90 -3.69 -6.66
N ASP A 150 -21.73 -4.43 -5.93
CA ASP A 150 -22.54 -3.90 -4.84
C ASP A 150 -21.69 -3.35 -3.70
N LEU A 151 -20.68 -4.13 -3.27
CA LEU A 151 -19.72 -3.76 -2.22
C LEU A 151 -19.04 -2.42 -2.50
N VAL A 152 -18.68 -2.15 -3.76
CA VAL A 152 -18.06 -0.85 -4.12
C VAL A 152 -19.09 0.23 -4.49
N GLY A 153 -20.38 -0.03 -4.31
CA GLY A 153 -21.49 0.92 -4.55
C GLY A 153 -21.62 1.33 -6.02
N LEU A 154 -21.44 0.39 -6.94
CA LEU A 154 -21.69 0.58 -8.37
C LEU A 154 -23.03 -0.08 -8.76
N ASP A 155 -23.77 0.55 -9.68
CA ASP A 155 -24.99 -0.04 -10.22
C ASP A 155 -24.73 -0.99 -11.42
N ALA A 156 -25.76 -1.74 -11.83
CA ALA A 156 -25.67 -2.69 -12.93
C ALA A 156 -25.34 -2.04 -14.30
N ARG A 157 -25.65 -0.75 -14.51
CA ARG A 157 -25.30 0.00 -15.72
C ARG A 157 -23.80 0.31 -15.73
N GLN A 158 -23.30 0.79 -14.58
CA GLN A 158 -21.88 1.09 -14.39
C GLN A 158 -21.01 -0.17 -14.47
N ALA A 159 -21.50 -1.30 -13.95
CA ALA A 159 -20.83 -2.60 -14.05
C ALA A 159 -20.55 -3.03 -15.50
N ARG A 160 -21.46 -2.74 -16.41
CA ARG A 160 -21.34 -3.06 -17.85
C ARG A 160 -20.66 -1.97 -18.66
N ALA A 161 -20.41 -0.81 -18.07
CA ALA A 161 -19.81 0.32 -18.75
C ALA A 161 -18.31 0.11 -19.01
N LEU A 162 -17.83 0.65 -20.13
CA LEU A 162 -16.40 0.76 -20.40
C LEU A 162 -15.80 1.91 -19.55
N PRO A 163 -14.49 1.89 -19.23
CA PRO A 163 -13.86 2.92 -18.40
C PRO A 163 -14.11 4.35 -18.87
N ARG A 164 -14.18 4.59 -20.17
CA ARG A 164 -14.47 5.93 -20.75
C ARG A 164 -15.84 6.51 -20.37
N ALA A 165 -16.80 5.66 -20.02
CA ALA A 165 -18.15 6.07 -19.64
C ALA A 165 -18.31 6.23 -18.11
N LEU A 166 -17.26 5.97 -17.34
CA LEU A 166 -17.23 6.07 -15.87
C LEU A 166 -16.54 7.35 -15.43
N SER A 167 -17.00 7.94 -14.32
CA SER A 167 -16.28 9.04 -13.65
C SER A 167 -14.98 8.54 -13.03
N GLY A 168 -14.08 9.46 -12.61
CA GLY A 168 -12.84 9.13 -11.92
C GLY A 168 -13.08 8.26 -10.68
N GLY A 169 -14.00 8.66 -9.81
CA GLY A 169 -14.37 7.90 -8.62
C GLY A 169 -14.98 6.53 -8.93
N GLN A 170 -15.81 6.43 -9.98
CA GLN A 170 -16.36 5.12 -10.41
C GLN A 170 -15.25 4.20 -10.92
N ARG A 171 -14.27 4.71 -11.70
CA ARG A 171 -13.11 3.91 -12.13
C ARG A 171 -12.27 3.46 -10.95
N GLN A 172 -12.10 4.33 -9.95
CA GLN A 172 -11.39 3.98 -8.72
C GLN A 172 -12.10 2.82 -7.99
N ARG A 173 -13.42 2.88 -7.87
CA ARG A 173 -14.23 1.80 -7.29
C ARG A 173 -14.09 0.50 -8.07
N VAL A 174 -14.04 0.54 -9.42
CA VAL A 174 -13.74 -0.63 -10.25
C VAL A 174 -12.34 -1.18 -9.98
N ALA A 175 -11.33 -0.32 -9.83
CA ALA A 175 -9.97 -0.76 -9.53
C ALA A 175 -9.87 -1.42 -8.14
N ILE A 176 -10.62 -0.92 -7.16
CA ILE A 176 -10.74 -1.54 -5.84
C ILE A 176 -11.43 -2.90 -5.95
N ALA A 177 -12.60 -2.99 -6.62
CA ALA A 177 -13.32 -4.24 -6.82
C ALA A 177 -12.46 -5.30 -7.53
N ARG A 178 -11.69 -4.88 -8.55
CA ARG A 178 -10.71 -5.73 -9.25
C ARG A 178 -9.66 -6.30 -8.31
N ALA A 179 -9.09 -5.45 -7.43
CA ALA A 179 -8.09 -5.90 -6.47
C ALA A 179 -8.68 -6.88 -5.45
N LEU A 180 -9.89 -6.60 -4.95
CA LEU A 180 -10.62 -7.46 -4.02
C LEU A 180 -11.05 -8.80 -4.63
N ALA A 181 -11.23 -8.87 -5.95
CA ALA A 181 -11.55 -10.12 -6.66
C ALA A 181 -10.47 -11.21 -6.48
N ALA A 182 -9.24 -10.83 -6.20
CA ALA A 182 -8.18 -11.78 -5.86
C ALA A 182 -8.30 -12.35 -4.44
N GLU A 183 -9.17 -11.81 -3.57
CA GLU A 183 -9.27 -12.09 -2.14
C GLU A 183 -7.90 -11.92 -1.44
N PRO A 184 -7.32 -10.72 -1.52
CA PRO A 184 -5.98 -10.48 -0.97
C PRO A 184 -5.98 -10.49 0.55
N ARG A 185 -4.83 -10.77 1.14
CA ARG A 185 -4.57 -10.59 2.60
C ARG A 185 -4.02 -9.19 2.88
N VAL A 186 -3.35 -8.58 1.89
CA VAL A 186 -2.81 -7.22 1.97
C VAL A 186 -3.21 -6.46 0.71
N LEU A 187 -3.80 -5.28 0.90
CA LEU A 187 -4.15 -4.34 -0.17
C LEU A 187 -3.34 -3.04 0.00
N ILE A 188 -2.58 -2.72 -1.03
CA ILE A 188 -1.81 -1.47 -1.09
C ILE A 188 -2.61 -0.44 -1.88
N LEU A 189 -2.77 0.75 -1.31
CA LEU A 189 -3.48 1.88 -1.88
C LEU A 189 -2.43 2.98 -2.15
N ASP A 190 -1.90 3.02 -3.37
CA ASP A 190 -0.81 3.96 -3.75
C ASP A 190 -1.41 5.24 -4.30
N GLU A 191 -1.48 6.30 -3.46
CA GLU A 191 -2.08 7.62 -3.74
C GLU A 191 -3.45 7.53 -4.44
N SER A 192 -4.16 6.44 -4.23
CA SER A 192 -5.34 6.02 -4.99
C SER A 192 -6.55 6.94 -4.83
N VAL A 193 -6.53 7.86 -3.89
CA VAL A 193 -7.60 8.84 -3.64
C VAL A 193 -7.16 10.29 -3.89
N ALA A 194 -5.87 10.55 -4.08
CA ALA A 194 -5.32 11.90 -4.18
C ALA A 194 -5.80 12.69 -5.42
N ALA A 195 -6.16 11.99 -6.50
CA ALA A 195 -6.63 12.59 -7.74
C ALA A 195 -8.16 12.81 -7.80
N LEU A 196 -8.86 12.53 -6.69
CA LEU A 196 -10.33 12.64 -6.61
C LEU A 196 -10.73 13.94 -5.91
N ASP A 197 -11.89 14.48 -6.30
CA ASP A 197 -12.50 15.60 -5.57
C ASP A 197 -12.75 15.21 -4.10
N VAL A 198 -12.64 16.16 -3.17
CA VAL A 198 -12.73 15.94 -1.72
C VAL A 198 -13.98 15.15 -1.31
N SER A 199 -15.14 15.43 -1.94
CA SER A 199 -16.39 14.71 -1.66
C SER A 199 -16.33 13.24 -2.10
N ILE A 200 -15.73 12.96 -3.26
CA ILE A 200 -15.56 11.60 -3.79
C ILE A 200 -14.50 10.86 -2.99
N GLN A 201 -13.42 11.56 -2.61
CA GLN A 201 -12.39 11.02 -1.74
C GLN A 201 -12.97 10.51 -0.43
N ALA A 202 -13.76 11.32 0.28
CA ALA A 202 -14.42 10.91 1.52
C ALA A 202 -15.30 9.66 1.34
N GLN A 203 -16.06 9.58 0.24
CA GLN A 203 -16.86 8.39 -0.08
C GLN A 203 -16.01 7.12 -0.30
N VAL A 204 -14.87 7.25 -0.99
CA VAL A 204 -13.96 6.11 -1.21
C VAL A 204 -13.27 5.70 0.09
N LEU A 205 -12.92 6.65 0.96
CA LEU A 205 -12.33 6.36 2.26
C LEU A 205 -13.30 5.62 3.19
N ASN A 206 -14.56 6.06 3.24
CA ASN A 206 -15.61 5.36 4.00
C ASN A 206 -15.83 3.94 3.46
N LEU A 207 -15.90 3.79 2.13
CA LEU A 207 -15.99 2.49 1.49
C LEU A 207 -14.83 1.57 1.88
N LEU A 208 -13.59 2.09 1.91
CA LEU A 208 -12.42 1.29 2.30
C LEU A 208 -12.45 0.89 3.78
N ALA A 209 -12.99 1.74 4.66
CA ALA A 209 -13.22 1.41 6.06
C ALA A 209 -14.25 0.28 6.19
N ASP A 210 -15.39 0.38 5.51
CA ASP A 210 -16.43 -0.65 5.50
C ASP A 210 -15.88 -1.99 4.98
N ILE A 211 -15.12 -1.97 3.87
CA ILE A 211 -14.46 -3.17 3.32
C ILE A 211 -13.50 -3.79 4.32
N ARG A 212 -12.71 -2.99 5.06
CA ARG A 212 -11.78 -3.49 6.07
C ARG A 212 -12.52 -4.29 7.14
N ASP A 213 -13.60 -3.72 7.64
CA ASP A 213 -14.40 -4.34 8.72
C ASP A 213 -15.06 -5.65 8.26
N GLU A 214 -15.52 -5.71 7.01
CA GLU A 214 -16.16 -6.89 6.43
C GLU A 214 -15.17 -7.99 6.03
N THR A 215 -14.03 -7.63 5.44
CA THR A 215 -13.13 -8.59 4.78
C THR A 215 -11.89 -8.95 5.59
N ARG A 216 -11.57 -8.18 6.63
CA ARG A 216 -10.35 -8.31 7.45
C ARG A 216 -9.05 -8.25 6.64
N VAL A 217 -9.08 -7.58 5.53
CA VAL A 217 -7.90 -7.33 4.68
C VAL A 217 -6.99 -6.32 5.39
N SER A 218 -5.68 -6.53 5.37
CA SER A 218 -4.70 -5.56 5.90
C SER A 218 -4.41 -4.49 4.86
N TYR A 219 -4.31 -3.21 5.28
CA TYR A 219 -4.06 -2.09 4.36
C TYR A 219 -2.67 -1.50 4.50
N ILE A 220 -2.08 -1.12 3.35
CA ILE A 220 -1.00 -0.13 3.27
C ILE A 220 -1.54 1.06 2.49
N LEU A 221 -1.65 2.19 3.15
CA LEU A 221 -2.02 3.45 2.53
C LEU A 221 -0.77 4.26 2.23
N ILE A 222 -0.54 4.60 0.96
CA ILE A 222 0.50 5.55 0.57
C ILE A 222 -0.19 6.87 0.26
N SER A 223 0.18 7.92 0.98
CA SER A 223 -0.40 9.25 0.80
C SER A 223 0.61 10.33 1.18
N HIS A 224 0.41 11.52 0.63
CA HIS A 224 1.03 12.76 1.10
C HIS A 224 0.06 13.59 1.95
N ASP A 225 -1.20 13.15 2.09
CA ASP A 225 -2.25 13.83 2.85
C ASP A 225 -2.47 13.12 4.19
N LEU A 226 -2.09 13.81 5.27
CA LEU A 226 -2.24 13.31 6.65
C LEU A 226 -3.70 13.20 7.10
N ALA A 227 -4.63 13.99 6.52
CA ALA A 227 -6.03 13.89 6.87
C ALA A 227 -6.62 12.55 6.39
N VAL A 228 -6.23 12.11 5.19
CA VAL A 228 -6.58 10.79 4.63
C VAL A 228 -6.02 9.66 5.49
N VAL A 229 -4.76 9.81 5.94
CA VAL A 229 -4.08 8.81 6.77
C VAL A 229 -4.83 8.58 8.08
N ARG A 230 -5.17 9.65 8.80
CA ARG A 230 -5.87 9.57 10.10
C ARG A 230 -7.23 8.89 10.04
N GLN A 231 -7.88 8.89 8.88
CA GLN A 231 -9.20 8.29 8.71
C GLN A 231 -9.15 6.78 8.48
N LEU A 232 -8.06 6.24 7.93
CA LEU A 232 -7.99 4.86 7.48
C LEU A 232 -6.96 3.99 8.18
N THR A 233 -6.01 4.57 8.92
CA THR A 233 -4.87 3.80 9.41
C THR A 233 -4.67 3.89 10.92
N ASP A 234 -4.26 2.79 11.51
CA ASP A 234 -3.97 2.66 12.93
C ASP A 234 -2.54 3.17 13.25
N GLU A 235 -1.63 3.05 12.27
CA GLU A 235 -0.24 3.49 12.39
C GLU A 235 0.22 4.22 11.11
N ALA A 236 1.15 5.17 11.25
CA ALA A 236 1.78 5.87 10.14
C ALA A 236 3.30 5.85 10.24
N ILE A 237 3.98 5.59 9.12
CA ILE A 237 5.42 5.69 8.97
C ILE A 237 5.72 6.86 8.05
N ASP A 238 6.53 7.81 8.53
CA ASP A 238 6.99 8.94 7.71
C ASP A 238 8.21 8.54 6.86
N ALA A 239 8.01 8.34 5.57
CA ALA A 239 9.08 8.01 4.63
C ALA A 239 10.13 9.14 4.44
N PRO A 240 9.83 10.44 4.58
CA PRO A 240 10.84 11.48 4.50
C PRO A 240 11.87 11.44 5.61
N LEU A 241 11.54 10.95 6.81
CA LEU A 241 12.51 10.85 7.90
C LEU A 241 13.69 9.96 7.53
N ILE A 242 13.48 8.94 6.71
CA ILE A 242 14.54 8.02 6.25
C ILE A 242 15.40 8.69 5.17
N ALA A 243 14.77 9.31 4.17
CA ALA A 243 15.47 10.05 3.11
C ALA A 243 16.12 11.34 3.66
N LEU A 244 15.46 12.03 4.59
CA LEU A 244 15.93 13.25 5.23
C LEU A 244 17.08 12.97 6.19
N ALA A 245 17.04 11.91 7.00
CA ALA A 245 18.15 11.51 7.86
C ALA A 245 19.43 11.24 7.04
N HIS A 246 19.29 10.59 5.86
CA HIS A 246 20.41 10.38 4.94
C HIS A 246 20.89 11.70 4.31
N ALA A 247 19.97 12.54 3.83
CA ALA A 247 20.31 13.84 3.24
C ALA A 247 20.96 14.79 4.28
N LEU A 248 20.51 14.77 5.51
CA LEU A 248 21.10 15.54 6.62
C LEU A 248 22.49 15.00 7.01
N SER A 249 22.66 13.69 7.01
CA SER A 249 23.97 13.04 7.22
C SER A 249 24.97 13.44 6.13
N VAL A 250 24.54 13.44 4.87
CA VAL A 250 25.35 13.88 3.71
C VAL A 250 25.64 15.38 3.76
N ALA A 251 24.69 16.19 4.27
CA ALA A 251 24.83 17.64 4.41
C ALA A 251 25.55 18.07 5.70
N GLY A 252 25.91 17.12 6.57
CA GLY A 252 26.57 17.42 7.85
C GLY A 252 25.68 18.16 8.86
N LEU A 253 24.35 18.06 8.73
CA LEU A 253 23.39 18.71 9.62
C LEU A 253 23.00 17.76 10.76
N PRO A 254 22.87 18.28 12.02
CA PRO A 254 22.55 17.43 13.16
C PRO A 254 21.12 16.86 13.07
N ALA A 255 21.00 15.55 13.29
CA ALA A 255 19.74 14.80 13.22
C ALA A 255 18.76 15.10 14.37
N ASP A 256 19.20 15.83 15.39
CA ASP A 256 18.43 16.19 16.60
C ASP A 256 17.35 17.26 16.39
N ARG A 257 17.33 17.90 15.22
CA ARG A 257 16.29 18.87 14.83
C ARG A 257 14.98 18.22 14.38
N PHE A 258 14.93 16.89 14.23
CA PHE A 258 13.75 16.19 13.75
C PHE A 258 13.35 15.10 14.73
N ARG A 259 12.19 15.28 15.35
CA ARG A 259 11.60 14.32 16.28
C ARG A 259 10.56 13.48 15.53
N ALA A 260 10.68 12.15 15.60
CA ALA A 260 9.58 11.29 15.21
C ALA A 260 8.38 11.53 16.15
N LEU A 261 7.21 11.79 15.57
CA LEU A 261 5.99 11.99 16.35
C LEU A 261 5.44 10.66 16.83
N ALA A 262 4.98 10.61 18.07
CA ALA A 262 4.19 9.50 18.58
C ALA A 262 2.80 9.46 17.87
N PRO A 263 2.13 8.30 17.80
CA PRO A 263 0.80 8.20 17.23
C PRO A 263 -0.14 9.24 17.86
N GLY A 264 -0.73 10.11 17.02
CA GLY A 264 -1.61 11.20 17.49
C GLY A 264 -0.95 12.56 17.78
N GLU A 265 0.38 12.67 17.77
CA GLU A 265 1.07 13.97 17.88
C GLU A 265 1.07 14.73 16.55
N VAL A 266 0.78 16.03 16.59
CA VAL A 266 0.85 16.95 15.44
C VAL A 266 1.93 17.98 15.75
N LEU A 267 2.90 18.16 14.84
CA LEU A 267 3.80 19.31 14.87
C LEU A 267 3.11 20.47 14.12
N GLU A 268 2.77 21.53 14.86
CA GLU A 268 2.44 22.82 14.26
C GLU A 268 3.75 23.57 13.99
N PHE A 269 3.98 23.92 12.73
CA PHE A 269 5.07 24.83 12.36
C PHE A 269 4.56 26.26 12.54
N GLN A 270 5.26 27.04 13.35
CA GLN A 270 5.15 28.50 13.41
C GLN A 270 6.12 29.12 12.41
#